data_568780c7c47bbab04ea6042b003cc97a
#
_entry.id   568780c7c47bbab04ea6042b003cc97a
#
_cell.length_a   1.000
_cell.length_b   1.000
_cell.length_c   1.000
_cell.angle_alpha   90.00
_cell.angle_beta   90.00
_cell.angle_gamma   90.00
#
_symmetry.space_group_name_H-M   'P 1'
#
loop_
_entity.id
_entity.type
_entity.pdbx_description
1 polymer ?
#
loop_
_entity_poly.entity_id
_entity_poly.type
_entity_poly.pdbx_seq_one_letter_code
_entity_poly.pdbx_strand_id
1 'polypeptide(L)'
;MTAAAIVADGLVKTYSGGKVRALDGLDLEVPEGTVLGLLGPNGAGKTTTVRILATLLKPDAGRASVAGYDVVRQGEELRRVIGLSGQYAAVDETLTGRENLVMFGRLYHVGGKAAAARADELLEQFGLADAAGRQVKTYSGGMRRRLDLAASLIIQPVVLFLDEPTTGLDPRSRLGMWDVISGLVREGVTLLLTTQYLEEAD
;
A
#
# COMPACT_ATOMS: atom_id res chain seq x y z
N MET A 1 18.91 -15.85 10.06
CA MET A 1 18.52 -15.33 8.73
C MET A 1 17.06 -14.92 8.88
N THR A 2 16.75 -13.65 8.70
CA THR A 2 15.35 -13.16 8.69
C THR A 2 14.64 -13.77 7.49
N ALA A 3 13.42 -14.25 7.69
CA ALA A 3 12.61 -14.76 6.59
C ALA A 3 12.31 -13.63 5.59
N ALA A 4 12.18 -13.95 4.31
CA ALA A 4 11.79 -12.97 3.29
C ALA A 4 10.27 -12.84 3.28
N ALA A 5 9.77 -11.60 3.45
CA ALA A 5 8.35 -11.31 3.35
C ALA A 5 7.87 -11.22 1.90
N ILE A 6 8.74 -10.78 0.98
CA ILE A 6 8.46 -10.71 -0.45
C ILE A 6 9.61 -11.37 -1.20
N VAL A 7 9.28 -12.26 -2.14
CA VAL A 7 10.24 -12.87 -3.06
C VAL A 7 9.65 -12.83 -4.46
N ALA A 8 10.42 -12.33 -5.41
CA ALA A 8 10.11 -12.41 -6.84
C ALA A 8 11.31 -13.00 -7.59
N ASP A 9 11.06 -13.87 -8.56
CA ASP A 9 12.06 -14.60 -9.31
C ASP A 9 11.67 -14.57 -10.79
N GLY A 10 12.47 -13.87 -11.60
CA GLY A 10 12.36 -13.76 -13.03
C GLY A 10 11.03 -13.17 -13.52
N LEU A 11 10.42 -12.20 -12.81
CA LEU A 11 9.14 -11.64 -13.22
C LEU A 11 9.21 -10.93 -14.56
N VAL A 12 8.33 -11.33 -15.46
CA VAL A 12 8.16 -10.71 -16.79
C VAL A 12 6.73 -10.19 -16.93
N LYS A 13 6.59 -8.99 -17.48
CA LYS A 13 5.30 -8.41 -17.84
C LYS A 13 5.40 -7.57 -19.08
N THR A 14 4.53 -7.87 -20.05
CA THR A 14 4.41 -7.13 -21.31
C THR A 14 3.00 -6.58 -21.49
N TYR A 15 2.88 -5.44 -22.14
CA TYR A 15 1.63 -4.79 -22.49
C TYR A 15 1.51 -4.61 -24.01
N SER A 16 0.33 -4.22 -24.48
CA SER A 16 0.07 -3.88 -25.89
C SER A 16 0.48 -4.97 -26.88
N GLY A 17 0.14 -6.24 -26.56
CA GLY A 17 0.46 -7.37 -27.43
C GLY A 17 1.96 -7.62 -27.59
N GLY A 18 2.75 -7.37 -26.54
CA GLY A 18 4.20 -7.61 -26.56
C GLY A 18 5.07 -6.41 -26.94
N LYS A 19 4.45 -5.25 -27.25
CA LYS A 19 5.19 -4.07 -27.69
C LYS A 19 5.90 -3.31 -26.57
N VAL A 20 5.37 -3.39 -25.33
CA VAL A 20 5.93 -2.70 -24.17
C VAL A 20 6.28 -3.74 -23.10
N ARG A 21 7.55 -3.97 -22.88
CA ARG A 21 8.06 -4.85 -21.83
C ARG A 21 8.23 -4.01 -20.55
N ALA A 22 7.29 -4.13 -19.61
CA ALA A 22 7.30 -3.39 -18.36
C ALA A 22 8.20 -4.04 -17.30
N LEU A 23 8.29 -5.37 -17.28
CA LEU A 23 9.24 -6.15 -16.48
C LEU A 23 9.96 -7.16 -17.38
N ASP A 24 11.26 -7.29 -17.18
CA ASP A 24 12.14 -8.15 -17.98
C ASP A 24 13.03 -8.99 -17.08
N GLY A 25 12.44 -9.97 -16.39
CA GLY A 25 13.18 -10.86 -15.49
C GLY A 25 13.54 -10.18 -14.16
N LEU A 26 12.56 -9.51 -13.52
CA LEU A 26 12.80 -8.86 -12.23
C LEU A 26 12.96 -9.89 -11.11
N ASP A 27 14.09 -9.81 -10.41
CA ASP A 27 14.35 -10.48 -9.15
C ASP A 27 14.27 -9.48 -8.00
N LEU A 28 13.64 -9.88 -6.89
CA LEU A 28 13.43 -9.02 -5.73
C LEU A 28 13.31 -9.85 -4.47
N GLU A 29 13.95 -9.43 -3.40
CA GLU A 29 13.80 -10.01 -2.07
C GLU A 29 13.67 -8.90 -1.03
N VAL A 30 12.64 -8.98 -0.16
CA VAL A 30 12.41 -8.03 0.94
C VAL A 30 12.33 -8.82 2.24
N PRO A 31 13.26 -8.62 3.18
CA PRO A 31 13.21 -9.23 4.50
C PRO A 31 11.99 -8.74 5.31
N GLU A 32 11.47 -9.58 6.21
CA GLU A 32 10.39 -9.20 7.12
C GLU A 32 10.77 -8.00 8.00
N GLY A 33 9.81 -7.10 8.23
CA GLY A 33 9.96 -5.92 9.08
C GLY A 33 10.89 -4.84 8.51
N THR A 34 11.18 -4.89 7.20
CA THR A 34 12.04 -3.89 6.53
C THR A 34 11.27 -3.04 5.53
N VAL A 35 11.89 -1.94 5.08
CA VAL A 35 11.40 -1.10 3.97
C VAL A 35 12.27 -1.34 2.75
N LEU A 36 11.64 -1.55 1.60
CA LEU A 36 12.32 -1.48 0.31
C LEU A 36 11.68 -0.41 -0.58
N GLY A 37 12.49 0.54 -1.04
CA GLY A 37 12.11 1.55 -2.01
C GLY A 37 12.44 1.13 -3.44
N LEU A 38 11.45 1.03 -4.32
CA LEU A 38 11.65 0.90 -5.76
C LEU A 38 11.76 2.29 -6.37
N LEU A 39 12.99 2.69 -6.67
CA LEU A 39 13.30 3.98 -7.29
C LEU A 39 13.38 3.84 -8.81
N GLY A 40 12.92 4.84 -9.53
CA GLY A 40 13.10 4.91 -10.99
C GLY A 40 12.13 5.90 -11.67
N PRO A 41 12.39 6.24 -12.93
CA PRO A 41 11.53 7.14 -13.71
C PRO A 41 10.14 6.53 -13.97
N ASN A 42 9.22 7.36 -14.49
CA ASN A 42 7.95 6.86 -14.98
C ASN A 42 8.15 5.87 -16.12
N GLY A 43 7.40 4.75 -16.07
CA GLY A 43 7.55 3.65 -17.03
C GLY A 43 8.61 2.61 -16.67
N ALA A 44 9.38 2.75 -15.59
CA ALA A 44 10.38 1.77 -15.14
C ALA A 44 9.81 0.46 -14.57
N GLY A 45 8.49 0.27 -14.59
CA GLY A 45 7.85 -0.97 -14.12
C GLY A 45 7.48 -0.98 -12.64
N LYS A 46 7.74 0.08 -11.87
CA LYS A 46 7.46 0.16 -10.41
C LYS A 46 6.01 -0.21 -10.06
N THR A 47 5.05 0.52 -10.61
CA THR A 47 3.61 0.25 -10.41
C THR A 47 3.20 -1.15 -10.91
N THR A 48 3.83 -1.64 -12.00
CA THR A 48 3.59 -3.00 -12.50
C THR A 48 4.03 -4.04 -11.49
N THR A 49 5.20 -3.86 -10.89
CA THR A 49 5.71 -4.74 -9.83
C THR A 49 4.75 -4.77 -8.64
N VAL A 50 4.38 -3.59 -8.10
CA VAL A 50 3.40 -3.50 -7.01
C VAL A 50 2.09 -4.20 -7.35
N ARG A 51 1.54 -3.98 -8.56
CA ARG A 51 0.27 -4.61 -8.97
C ARG A 51 0.36 -6.13 -9.07
N ILE A 52 1.50 -6.68 -9.49
CA ILE A 52 1.70 -8.14 -9.51
C ILE A 52 1.78 -8.69 -8.09
N LEU A 53 2.61 -8.08 -7.23
CA LEU A 53 2.79 -8.51 -5.85
C LEU A 53 1.50 -8.37 -5.02
N ALA A 54 0.70 -7.33 -5.29
CA ALA A 54 -0.62 -7.12 -4.68
C ALA A 54 -1.76 -7.92 -5.35
N THR A 55 -1.46 -8.88 -6.22
CA THR A 55 -2.45 -9.76 -6.91
C THR A 55 -3.40 -9.07 -7.89
N LEU A 56 -3.17 -7.81 -8.23
CA LEU A 56 -4.02 -7.04 -9.16
C LEU A 56 -3.69 -7.32 -10.63
N LEU A 57 -2.53 -7.93 -10.91
CA LEU A 57 -2.05 -8.23 -12.25
C LEU A 57 -1.31 -9.56 -12.24
N LYS A 58 -1.57 -10.41 -13.23
CA LYS A 58 -0.81 -11.66 -13.40
C LYS A 58 0.48 -11.38 -14.17
N PRO A 59 1.63 -11.93 -13.76
CA PRO A 59 2.85 -11.92 -14.55
C PRO A 59 2.67 -12.79 -15.80
N ASP A 60 3.46 -12.51 -16.84
CA ASP A 60 3.49 -13.34 -18.06
C ASP A 60 4.47 -14.51 -17.92
N ALA A 61 5.54 -14.31 -17.10
CA ALA A 61 6.49 -15.35 -16.70
C ALA A 61 7.11 -14.99 -15.33
N GLY A 62 7.85 -15.96 -14.77
CA GLY A 62 8.42 -15.85 -13.41
C GLY A 62 7.41 -16.22 -12.34
N ARG A 63 7.81 -16.05 -11.08
CA ARG A 63 7.00 -16.36 -9.92
C ARG A 63 7.24 -15.33 -8.81
N ALA A 64 6.26 -15.14 -7.94
CA ALA A 64 6.45 -14.35 -6.73
C ALA A 64 5.61 -14.90 -5.59
N SER A 65 6.11 -14.66 -4.38
CA SER A 65 5.39 -14.91 -3.14
C SER A 65 5.47 -13.70 -2.22
N VAL A 66 4.40 -13.48 -1.46
CA VAL A 66 4.29 -12.40 -0.47
C VAL A 66 3.70 -13.00 0.80
N ALA A 67 4.32 -12.75 1.95
CA ALA A 67 3.93 -13.34 3.23
C ALA A 67 3.77 -14.88 3.15
N GLY A 68 4.61 -15.54 2.34
CA GLY A 68 4.55 -16.99 2.12
C GLY A 68 3.48 -17.47 1.12
N TYR A 69 2.61 -16.59 0.61
CA TYR A 69 1.57 -16.93 -0.36
C TYR A 69 2.02 -16.68 -1.79
N ASP A 70 1.78 -17.63 -2.71
CA ASP A 70 1.97 -17.45 -4.16
C ASP A 70 0.96 -16.42 -4.70
N VAL A 71 1.46 -15.38 -5.38
CA VAL A 71 0.63 -14.23 -5.83
C VAL A 71 -0.40 -14.61 -6.90
N VAL A 72 -0.23 -15.73 -7.60
CA VAL A 72 -1.14 -16.19 -8.65
C VAL A 72 -2.11 -17.26 -8.14
N ARG A 73 -1.60 -18.22 -7.33
CA ARG A 73 -2.37 -19.39 -6.90
C ARG A 73 -3.15 -19.14 -5.61
N GLN A 74 -2.63 -18.26 -4.73
CA GLN A 74 -3.17 -18.01 -3.40
C GLN A 74 -3.54 -16.52 -3.21
N GLY A 75 -3.98 -15.87 -4.29
CA GLY A 75 -4.25 -14.43 -4.27
C GLY A 75 -5.39 -14.03 -3.33
N GLU A 76 -6.36 -14.91 -3.04
CA GLU A 76 -7.44 -14.62 -2.12
C GLU A 76 -6.95 -14.59 -0.67
N GLU A 77 -6.16 -15.58 -0.27
CA GLU A 77 -5.54 -15.67 1.05
C GLU A 77 -4.57 -14.49 1.26
N LEU A 78 -3.78 -14.20 0.23
CA LEU A 78 -2.82 -13.09 0.27
C LEU A 78 -3.51 -11.75 0.51
N ARG A 79 -4.61 -11.45 -0.17
CA ARG A 79 -5.35 -10.18 0.01
C ARG A 79 -5.88 -9.93 1.43
N ARG A 80 -5.95 -10.97 2.26
CA ARG A 80 -6.38 -10.85 3.67
C ARG A 80 -5.26 -10.35 4.59
N VAL A 81 -4.01 -10.40 4.14
CA VAL A 81 -2.83 -10.09 4.96
C VAL A 81 -1.96 -8.97 4.40
N ILE A 82 -2.35 -8.38 3.27
CA ILE A 82 -1.65 -7.25 2.66
C ILE A 82 -2.51 -6.00 2.61
N GLY A 83 -1.86 -4.84 2.72
CA GLY A 83 -2.44 -3.54 2.43
C GLY A 83 -1.88 -2.95 1.14
N LEU A 84 -2.66 -2.11 0.48
CA LEU A 84 -2.24 -1.35 -0.70
C LEU A 84 -2.82 0.06 -0.65
N SER A 85 -1.94 1.07 -0.74
CA SER A 85 -2.32 2.45 -1.05
C SER A 85 -1.74 2.80 -2.43
N GLY A 86 -2.62 3.03 -3.40
CA GLY A 86 -2.26 3.34 -4.79
C GLY A 86 -2.00 4.84 -5.02
N GLN A 87 -1.75 5.24 -6.25
CA GLN A 87 -1.54 6.64 -6.64
C GLN A 87 -2.78 7.52 -6.39
N TYR A 88 -3.97 6.95 -6.52
CA TYR A 88 -5.25 7.64 -6.28
C TYR A 88 -5.87 7.12 -5.00
N ALA A 89 -6.34 8.04 -4.16
CA ALA A 89 -7.07 7.67 -2.96
C ALA A 89 -8.34 6.89 -3.31
N ALA A 90 -8.52 5.73 -2.69
CA ALA A 90 -9.69 4.87 -2.88
C ALA A 90 -10.87 5.28 -1.99
N VAL A 91 -10.74 6.34 -1.20
CA VAL A 91 -11.77 6.82 -0.28
C VAL A 91 -12.92 7.51 -1.02
N ASP A 92 -14.14 7.26 -0.56
CA ASP A 92 -15.35 7.91 -1.08
C ASP A 92 -15.45 9.35 -0.53
N GLU A 93 -15.51 10.33 -1.42
CA GLU A 93 -15.54 11.74 -1.05
C GLU A 93 -16.88 12.18 -0.42
N THR A 94 -17.95 11.43 -0.61
CA THR A 94 -19.28 11.72 -0.07
C THR A 94 -19.48 11.21 1.35
N LEU A 95 -18.68 10.22 1.76
CA LEU A 95 -18.65 9.70 3.12
C LEU A 95 -17.74 10.54 4.01
N THR A 96 -17.96 10.44 5.32
CA THR A 96 -17.04 10.98 6.33
C THR A 96 -15.76 10.15 6.41
N GLY A 97 -14.70 10.68 7.02
CA GLY A 97 -13.48 9.93 7.25
C GLY A 97 -13.73 8.64 8.00
N ARG A 98 -14.54 8.70 9.07
CA ARG A 98 -14.90 7.53 9.86
C ARG A 98 -15.72 6.51 9.09
N GLU A 99 -16.72 6.94 8.33
CA GLU A 99 -17.56 6.05 7.50
C GLU A 99 -16.73 5.31 6.45
N ASN A 100 -15.74 5.98 5.83
CA ASN A 100 -14.81 5.33 4.91
C ASN A 100 -14.07 4.17 5.58
N LEU A 101 -13.42 4.38 6.73
CA LEU A 101 -12.67 3.32 7.40
C LEU A 101 -13.57 2.18 7.86
N VAL A 102 -14.76 2.47 8.39
CA VAL A 102 -15.74 1.44 8.77
C VAL A 102 -16.22 0.66 7.54
N MET A 103 -16.43 1.33 6.40
CA MET A 103 -16.78 0.67 5.14
C MET A 103 -15.69 -0.30 4.70
N PHE A 104 -14.42 0.12 4.69
CA PHE A 104 -13.30 -0.78 4.36
C PHE A 104 -13.24 -1.96 5.32
N GLY A 105 -13.38 -1.74 6.64
CA GLY A 105 -13.43 -2.83 7.61
C GLY A 105 -14.53 -3.85 7.30
N ARG A 106 -15.71 -3.40 6.89
CA ARG A 106 -16.81 -4.28 6.48
C ARG A 106 -16.51 -5.03 5.19
N LEU A 107 -15.88 -4.39 4.20
CA LEU A 107 -15.48 -5.02 2.94
C LEU A 107 -14.45 -6.15 3.18
N TYR A 108 -13.59 -5.98 4.16
CA TYR A 108 -12.65 -7.01 4.61
C TYR A 108 -13.23 -7.97 5.65
N HIS A 109 -14.56 -7.96 5.86
CA HIS A 109 -15.27 -8.84 6.80
C HIS A 109 -14.82 -8.69 8.27
N VAL A 110 -14.27 -7.56 8.64
CA VAL A 110 -14.04 -7.20 10.05
C VAL A 110 -15.40 -6.92 10.70
N GLY A 111 -15.68 -7.59 11.80
CA GLY A 111 -16.97 -7.43 12.49
C GLY A 111 -17.26 -5.96 12.82
N GLY A 112 -18.54 -5.53 12.70
CA GLY A 112 -18.92 -4.12 12.71
C GLY A 112 -18.43 -3.32 13.93
N LYS A 113 -18.43 -3.90 15.15
CA LYS A 113 -17.86 -3.26 16.35
C LYS A 113 -16.34 -3.13 16.26
N ALA A 114 -15.65 -4.18 15.80
CA ALA A 114 -14.19 -4.17 15.64
C ALA A 114 -13.77 -3.20 14.55
N ALA A 115 -14.48 -3.15 13.42
CA ALA A 115 -14.22 -2.17 12.36
C ALA A 115 -14.38 -0.73 12.84
N ALA A 116 -15.39 -0.44 13.68
CA ALA A 116 -15.61 0.88 14.23
C ALA A 116 -14.50 1.28 15.22
N ALA A 117 -14.11 0.39 16.13
CA ALA A 117 -13.02 0.63 17.07
C ALA A 117 -11.69 0.86 16.32
N ARG A 118 -11.39 0.01 15.33
CA ARG A 118 -10.17 0.14 14.53
C ARG A 118 -10.16 1.43 13.69
N ALA A 119 -11.32 1.85 13.18
CA ALA A 119 -11.44 3.14 12.48
C ALA A 119 -11.10 4.32 13.40
N ASP A 120 -11.59 4.32 14.63
CA ASP A 120 -11.32 5.38 15.60
C ASP A 120 -9.83 5.42 16.00
N GLU A 121 -9.19 4.25 16.25
CA GLU A 121 -7.74 4.13 16.48
C GLU A 121 -6.92 4.70 15.31
N LEU A 122 -7.25 4.33 14.09
CA LEU A 122 -6.53 4.81 12.89
C LEU A 122 -6.71 6.32 12.69
N LEU A 123 -7.90 6.86 12.93
CA LEU A 123 -8.13 8.31 12.84
C LEU A 123 -7.26 9.08 13.86
N GLU A 124 -7.10 8.58 15.07
CA GLU A 124 -6.20 9.14 16.08
C GLU A 124 -4.73 9.02 15.60
N GLN A 125 -4.29 7.82 15.23
CA GLN A 125 -2.91 7.55 14.80
C GLN A 125 -2.49 8.45 13.63
N PHE A 126 -3.43 8.74 12.72
CA PHE A 126 -3.18 9.55 11.52
C PHE A 126 -3.47 11.06 11.72
N GLY A 127 -3.83 11.49 12.94
CA GLY A 127 -4.15 12.89 13.24
C GLY A 127 -5.35 13.40 12.46
N LEU A 128 -6.38 12.57 12.31
CA LEU A 128 -7.63 12.86 11.60
C LEU A 128 -8.86 12.84 12.51
N ALA A 129 -8.68 12.65 13.83
CA ALA A 129 -9.77 12.52 14.79
C ALA A 129 -10.73 13.73 14.76
N ASP A 130 -10.20 14.96 14.78
CA ASP A 130 -11.00 16.19 14.74
C ASP A 130 -11.81 16.34 13.43
N ALA A 131 -11.39 15.65 12.38
CA ALA A 131 -12.04 15.68 11.06
C ALA A 131 -12.89 14.43 10.78
N ALA A 132 -12.92 13.46 11.70
CA ALA A 132 -13.53 12.14 11.50
C ALA A 132 -14.99 12.19 10.99
N GLY A 133 -15.78 13.13 11.50
CA GLY A 133 -17.19 13.33 11.12
C GLY A 133 -17.42 14.24 9.91
N ARG A 134 -16.36 14.79 9.29
CA ARG A 134 -16.49 15.62 8.10
C ARG A 134 -16.44 14.78 6.83
N GLN A 135 -17.18 15.19 5.80
CA GLN A 135 -17.12 14.55 4.47
C GLN A 135 -15.72 14.71 3.86
N VAL A 136 -15.19 13.64 3.25
CA VAL A 136 -13.83 13.58 2.70
C VAL A 136 -13.62 14.59 1.57
N LYS A 137 -14.66 14.99 0.83
CA LYS A 137 -14.57 16.10 -0.14
C LYS A 137 -14.06 17.42 0.44
N THR A 138 -14.18 17.62 1.77
CA THR A 138 -13.72 18.81 2.49
C THR A 138 -12.29 18.66 3.03
N TYR A 139 -11.66 17.50 2.86
CA TYR A 139 -10.30 17.24 3.30
C TYR A 139 -9.29 17.90 2.38
N SER A 140 -8.14 18.32 2.93
CA SER A 140 -6.97 18.67 2.11
C SER A 140 -6.42 17.42 1.40
N GLY A 141 -5.58 17.62 0.38
CA GLY A 141 -4.91 16.51 -0.30
C GLY A 141 -4.13 15.62 0.67
N GLY A 142 -3.37 16.22 1.60
CA GLY A 142 -2.63 15.50 2.63
C GLY A 142 -3.55 14.72 3.60
N MET A 143 -4.70 15.27 3.97
CA MET A 143 -5.69 14.55 4.79
C MET A 143 -6.28 13.36 4.06
N ARG A 144 -6.65 13.52 2.77
CA ARG A 144 -7.17 12.42 1.95
C ARG A 144 -6.13 11.31 1.81
N ARG A 145 -4.87 11.67 1.59
CA ARG A 145 -3.77 10.70 1.46
C ARG A 145 -3.52 9.93 2.76
N ARG A 146 -3.55 10.62 3.92
CA ARG A 146 -3.47 9.96 5.23
C ARG A 146 -4.65 9.03 5.49
N LEU A 147 -5.86 9.42 5.11
CA LEU A 147 -7.04 8.58 5.24
C LEU A 147 -6.97 7.33 4.35
N ASP A 148 -6.47 7.47 3.11
CA ASP A 148 -6.27 6.36 2.18
C ASP A 148 -5.24 5.34 2.74
N LEU A 149 -4.13 5.84 3.28
CA LEU A 149 -3.16 4.98 3.95
C LEU A 149 -3.76 4.31 5.19
N ALA A 150 -4.53 5.04 6.01
CA ALA A 150 -5.25 4.46 7.15
C ALA A 150 -6.21 3.35 6.72
N ALA A 151 -6.93 3.52 5.60
CA ALA A 151 -7.82 2.49 5.05
C ALA A 151 -7.07 1.19 4.68
N SER A 152 -5.83 1.29 4.16
CA SER A 152 -5.00 0.13 3.85
C SER A 152 -4.51 -0.65 5.07
N LEU A 153 -4.61 -0.03 6.26
CA LEU A 153 -4.19 -0.61 7.55
C LEU A 153 -5.34 -1.18 8.39
N ILE A 154 -6.56 -1.13 7.87
CA ILE A 154 -7.76 -1.56 8.62
C ILE A 154 -7.69 -3.04 9.03
N ILE A 155 -7.03 -3.87 8.25
CA ILE A 155 -6.85 -5.32 8.49
C ILE A 155 -5.54 -5.67 9.19
N GLN A 156 -4.74 -4.68 9.62
CA GLN A 156 -3.40 -4.89 10.20
C GLN A 156 -2.51 -5.76 9.31
N PRO A 157 -2.18 -5.31 8.09
CA PRO A 157 -1.44 -6.11 7.13
C PRO A 157 -0.02 -6.41 7.61
N VAL A 158 0.53 -7.58 7.25
CA VAL A 158 1.94 -7.91 7.49
C VAL A 158 2.86 -7.34 6.41
N VAL A 159 2.32 -7.08 5.21
CA VAL A 159 3.01 -6.40 4.12
C VAL A 159 2.14 -5.27 3.60
N LEU A 160 2.73 -4.09 3.46
CA LEU A 160 2.07 -2.89 2.93
C LEU A 160 2.77 -2.42 1.65
N PHE A 161 1.99 -2.26 0.60
CA PHE A 161 2.43 -1.68 -0.67
C PHE A 161 2.00 -0.21 -0.75
N LEU A 162 2.96 0.68 -1.05
CA LEU A 162 2.74 2.11 -1.22
C LEU A 162 3.20 2.57 -2.60
N ASP A 163 2.26 2.89 -3.47
CA ASP A 163 2.60 3.35 -4.83
C ASP A 163 2.63 4.89 -4.86
N GLU A 164 3.85 5.46 -4.82
CA GLU A 164 4.14 6.90 -4.77
C GLU A 164 3.37 7.63 -3.64
N PRO A 165 3.59 7.26 -2.35
CA PRO A 165 2.75 7.72 -1.24
C PRO A 165 2.78 9.23 -0.98
N THR A 166 3.80 9.93 -1.43
CA THR A 166 4.06 11.35 -1.15
C THR A 166 3.86 12.25 -2.37
N THR A 167 3.56 11.67 -3.54
CA THR A 167 3.37 12.44 -4.78
C THR A 167 2.22 13.44 -4.62
N GLY A 168 2.48 14.70 -5.01
CA GLY A 168 1.49 15.78 -4.94
C GLY A 168 1.25 16.36 -3.55
N LEU A 169 1.97 15.91 -2.52
CA LEU A 169 1.89 16.49 -1.19
C LEU A 169 2.81 17.71 -1.03
N ASP A 170 2.34 18.68 -0.26
CA ASP A 170 3.19 19.78 0.22
C ASP A 170 4.29 19.24 1.16
N PRO A 171 5.39 20.01 1.39
CA PRO A 171 6.54 19.54 2.17
C PRO A 171 6.16 19.09 3.60
N ARG A 172 5.24 19.80 4.26
CA ARG A 172 4.81 19.48 5.63
C ARG A 172 4.00 18.17 5.65
N SER A 173 3.08 18.00 4.72
CA SER A 173 2.28 16.78 4.58
C SER A 173 3.15 15.58 4.23
N ARG A 174 4.23 15.79 3.44
CA ARG A 174 5.20 14.75 3.10
C ARG A 174 5.94 14.26 4.34
N LEU A 175 6.49 15.17 5.16
CA LEU A 175 7.16 14.81 6.42
C LEU A 175 6.22 14.02 7.33
N GLY A 176 4.99 14.49 7.54
CA GLY A 176 4.02 13.77 8.35
C GLY A 176 3.66 12.37 7.80
N MET A 177 3.74 12.16 6.49
CA MET A 177 3.56 10.84 5.89
C MET A 177 4.74 9.91 6.21
N TRP A 178 5.97 10.43 6.17
CA TRP A 178 7.17 9.66 6.53
C TRP A 178 7.20 9.28 8.02
N ASP A 179 6.72 10.17 8.91
CA ASP A 179 6.58 9.84 10.33
C ASP A 179 5.65 8.64 10.55
N VAL A 180 4.53 8.60 9.82
CA VAL A 180 3.60 7.47 9.87
C VAL A 180 4.25 6.20 9.33
N ILE A 181 4.86 6.25 8.13
CA ILE A 181 5.54 5.11 7.50
C ILE A 181 6.61 4.54 8.45
N SER A 182 7.44 5.40 9.02
CA SER A 182 8.48 5.01 9.98
C SER A 182 7.90 4.37 11.26
N GLY A 183 6.72 4.82 11.70
CA GLY A 183 5.98 4.20 12.79
C GLY A 183 5.61 2.76 12.49
N LEU A 184 5.02 2.51 11.31
CA LEU A 184 4.57 1.18 10.89
C LEU A 184 5.73 0.17 10.80
N VAL A 185 6.90 0.60 10.33
CA VAL A 185 8.10 -0.25 10.29
C VAL A 185 8.56 -0.65 11.69
N ARG A 186 8.53 0.31 12.64
CA ARG A 186 8.87 0.02 14.04
C ARG A 186 7.88 -0.96 14.69
N GLU A 187 6.65 -1.02 14.20
CA GLU A 187 5.64 -2.00 14.60
C GLU A 187 5.81 -3.36 13.91
N GLY A 188 6.81 -3.50 13.03
CA GLY A 188 7.16 -4.77 12.37
C GLY A 188 6.47 -4.99 11.02
N VAL A 189 5.77 -4.01 10.47
CA VAL A 189 5.17 -4.10 9.13
C VAL A 189 6.27 -4.06 8.07
N THR A 190 6.22 -4.98 7.12
CA THR A 190 7.11 -4.94 5.95
C THR A 190 6.53 -3.99 4.90
N LEU A 191 7.36 -3.11 4.36
CA LEU A 191 6.93 -2.12 3.37
C LEU A 191 7.67 -2.28 2.04
N LEU A 192 6.90 -2.25 0.96
CA LEU A 192 7.41 -2.01 -0.39
C LEU A 192 6.79 -0.71 -0.91
N LEU A 193 7.63 0.30 -1.11
CA LEU A 193 7.17 1.57 -1.66
C LEU A 193 7.79 1.87 -3.02
N THR A 194 7.07 2.61 -3.85
CA THR A 194 7.64 3.16 -5.08
C THR A 194 7.81 4.65 -4.92
N THR A 195 8.88 5.19 -5.47
CA THR A 195 9.11 6.63 -5.53
C THR A 195 9.89 7.01 -6.79
N GLN A 196 9.80 8.27 -7.17
CA GLN A 196 10.66 8.89 -8.17
C GLN A 196 11.67 9.88 -7.55
N TYR A 197 11.63 10.06 -6.24
CA TYR A 197 12.49 10.97 -5.51
C TYR A 197 13.60 10.20 -4.78
N LEU A 198 14.87 10.56 -5.06
CA LEU A 198 16.04 9.95 -4.41
C LEU A 198 16.05 10.16 -2.90
N GLU A 199 15.61 11.34 -2.45
CA GLU A 199 15.56 11.72 -1.02
C GLU A 199 14.59 10.84 -0.19
N GLU A 200 13.74 10.08 -0.85
CA GLU A 200 12.77 9.17 -0.22
C GLU A 200 13.26 7.71 -0.17
N ALA A 201 14.40 7.42 -0.80
CA ALA A 201 14.96 6.07 -0.87
C ALA A 201 16.08 5.83 0.16
N ASP A 202 16.53 6.89 0.84
CA ASP A 202 17.52 6.85 1.94
C ASP A 202 16.81 6.75 3.29
#